data_2a9cb3fb367eada373c843f28cb7c31e
#
_entry.id   2a9cb3fb367eada373c843f28cb7c31e
#
_cell.length_a   1.000
_cell.length_b   1.000
_cell.length_c   1.000
_cell.angle_alpha   90.00
_cell.angle_beta   90.00
_cell.angle_gamma   90.00
#
_symmetry.space_group_name_H-M   'P 1'
#
loop_
_entity.id
_entity.type
_entity.pdbx_description
1 polymer ?
#
loop_
_entity_poly.entity_id
_entity_poly.type
_entity_poly.pdbx_seq_one_letter_code
_entity_poly.pdbx_strand_id
1 'polypeptide(L)'
;MSLNPLLISSAAGDCKIHMQSLHDFDLWLPNGVTSVLVFRDNKIPEHCSTPLQETCEERGIPFKLENLQGGEGLKDPNGWQNIIEAMGQASLDRAGRVVVMGGGSLGDAVGFAASVWHRGTPWLAIPTTLLAMVDAHIGGKTAVHQGGVKNRIGSFHLPEQVIVDRSLLSTLPLEERRQGWAELIKAAWLSETPLLHQLENDADAISEDLIPSPEVLRSAMSVKVSIVNEDLHESGRREILNLGHTLAHALEMEAIRNGTFLPHGSAVSIGMVFSARLAKECGVGSDENVTRLIQLLQKVGLPTNMGPLDIDPVMKALRSDKKTRGGQLRWVLPVKPGNVIVDTVESSRVRRVLENLERDS
;
A
#
# COMPACT_ATOMS: atom_id res chain seq x y z
N MET A 1 -27.40 -3.18 0.08
CA MET A 1 -27.30 -2.32 1.28
C MET A 1 -25.89 -1.77 1.32
N SER A 2 -25.74 -0.43 1.32
CA SER A 2 -24.39 0.18 1.48
C SER A 2 -23.86 -0.14 2.89
N LEU A 3 -22.68 -0.71 2.96
CA LEU A 3 -21.99 -0.91 4.24
C LEU A 3 -21.59 0.46 4.81
N ASN A 4 -21.68 0.65 6.13
CA ASN A 4 -21.15 1.86 6.76
C ASN A 4 -19.67 2.04 6.39
N PRO A 5 -19.22 3.28 6.09
CA PRO A 5 -17.82 3.53 5.78
C PRO A 5 -16.90 3.14 6.95
N LEU A 6 -15.68 2.73 6.63
CA LEU A 6 -14.60 2.70 7.62
C LEU A 6 -14.12 4.14 7.82
N LEU A 7 -13.70 4.48 9.04
CA LEU A 7 -13.33 5.85 9.41
C LEU A 7 -11.91 5.88 9.97
N ILE A 8 -11.08 6.76 9.44
CA ILE A 8 -9.84 7.20 10.09
C ILE A 8 -10.07 8.60 10.59
N SER A 9 -9.96 8.78 11.92
CA SER A 9 -10.16 10.09 12.55
C SER A 9 -8.82 10.71 12.94
N SER A 10 -8.65 12.00 12.63
CA SER A 10 -7.47 12.74 13.02
C SER A 10 -7.81 14.21 13.39
N ALA A 11 -6.89 14.87 14.09
CA ALA A 11 -7.01 16.29 14.39
C ALA A 11 -7.00 17.18 13.11
N ALA A 12 -6.48 16.68 11.98
CA ALA A 12 -6.43 17.39 10.70
C ALA A 12 -7.66 17.14 9.82
N GLY A 13 -8.58 16.26 10.25
CA GLY A 13 -9.76 15.86 9.51
C GLY A 13 -9.93 14.34 9.44
N ASP A 14 -11.12 13.92 9.09
CA ASP A 14 -11.46 12.50 8.96
C ASP A 14 -11.31 12.03 7.53
N CYS A 15 -10.93 10.77 7.37
CA CYS A 15 -10.96 10.05 6.08
C CYS A 15 -12.03 8.96 6.13
N LYS A 16 -12.99 9.02 5.20
CA LYS A 16 -14.06 8.02 5.07
C LYS A 16 -13.69 7.05 3.94
N ILE A 17 -13.71 5.75 4.24
CA ILE A 17 -13.40 4.71 3.26
C ILE A 17 -14.71 3.98 2.93
N HIS A 18 -15.16 4.16 1.71
CA HIS A 18 -16.41 3.62 1.19
C HIS A 18 -16.13 2.43 0.26
N MET A 19 -16.88 1.36 0.43
CA MET A 19 -16.89 0.22 -0.51
C MET A 19 -18.17 0.29 -1.33
N GLN A 20 -18.11 0.94 -2.48
CA GLN A 20 -19.27 1.17 -3.35
C GLN A 20 -18.85 1.30 -4.79
N SER A 21 -19.82 1.23 -5.71
CA SER A 21 -19.62 1.50 -7.12
C SER A 21 -19.31 2.98 -7.37
N LEU A 22 -18.49 3.27 -8.37
CA LEU A 22 -18.26 4.63 -8.86
C LEU A 22 -19.52 5.29 -9.43
N HIS A 23 -20.52 4.51 -9.86
CA HIS A 23 -21.81 5.05 -10.30
C HIS A 23 -22.58 5.81 -9.20
N ASP A 24 -22.19 5.62 -7.95
CA ASP A 24 -22.75 6.35 -6.79
C ASP A 24 -21.92 7.61 -6.44
N PHE A 25 -21.13 8.13 -7.38
CA PHE A 25 -20.14 9.19 -7.11
C PHE A 25 -20.75 10.50 -6.61
N ASP A 26 -21.98 10.82 -7.00
CA ASP A 26 -22.69 12.01 -6.50
C ASP A 26 -22.79 12.05 -4.97
N LEU A 27 -22.83 10.89 -4.33
CA LEU A 27 -22.85 10.78 -2.86
C LEU A 27 -21.52 11.16 -2.22
N TRP A 28 -20.42 11.20 -2.99
CA TRP A 28 -19.06 11.40 -2.48
C TRP A 28 -18.56 12.84 -2.63
N LEU A 29 -19.05 13.57 -3.64
CA LEU A 29 -18.57 14.90 -3.93
C LEU A 29 -19.24 15.92 -3.00
N PRO A 30 -18.50 16.60 -2.10
CA PRO A 30 -19.08 17.55 -1.15
C PRO A 30 -19.80 18.71 -1.84
N ASN A 31 -20.74 19.35 -1.13
CA ASN A 31 -21.32 20.60 -1.58
C ASN A 31 -20.30 21.75 -1.55
N GLY A 32 -20.42 22.69 -2.50
CA GLY A 32 -19.54 23.86 -2.55
C GLY A 32 -18.19 23.62 -3.21
N VAL A 33 -17.98 22.44 -3.84
CA VAL A 33 -16.80 22.18 -4.68
C VAL A 33 -16.84 23.08 -5.90
N THR A 34 -15.74 23.80 -6.14
CA THR A 34 -15.60 24.78 -7.23
C THR A 34 -15.06 24.17 -8.51
N SER A 35 -14.28 23.11 -8.44
CA SER A 35 -13.71 22.38 -9.59
C SER A 35 -13.21 21.02 -9.16
N VAL A 36 -13.10 20.10 -10.11
CA VAL A 36 -12.55 18.75 -9.92
C VAL A 36 -11.42 18.53 -10.93
N LEU A 37 -10.23 18.21 -10.42
CA LEU A 37 -9.09 17.78 -11.21
C LEU A 37 -8.80 16.31 -10.93
N VAL A 38 -8.96 15.47 -11.93
CA VAL A 38 -8.72 14.01 -11.85
C VAL A 38 -7.35 13.69 -12.43
N PHE A 39 -6.51 13.01 -11.66
CA PHE A 39 -5.31 12.34 -12.15
C PHE A 39 -5.62 10.86 -12.29
N ARG A 40 -5.59 10.34 -13.50
CA ARG A 40 -5.88 8.94 -13.82
C ARG A 40 -4.64 8.24 -14.39
N ASP A 41 -4.37 7.02 -13.91
CA ASP A 41 -3.38 6.16 -14.58
C ASP A 41 -3.88 5.81 -16.00
N ASN A 42 -3.05 6.04 -17.01
CA ASN A 42 -3.37 5.83 -18.42
C ASN A 42 -3.69 4.36 -18.79
N LYS A 43 -3.35 3.42 -17.92
CA LYS A 43 -3.73 2.00 -18.08
C LYS A 43 -5.19 1.72 -17.69
N ILE A 44 -5.85 2.65 -17.02
CA ILE A 44 -7.24 2.51 -16.60
C ILE A 44 -8.14 2.87 -17.79
N PRO A 45 -9.11 2.02 -18.17
CA PRO A 45 -10.05 2.32 -19.25
C PRO A 45 -10.80 3.63 -19.03
N GLU A 46 -11.05 4.39 -20.10
CA GLU A 46 -11.69 5.72 -20.02
C GLU A 46 -13.06 5.68 -19.37
N HIS A 47 -13.85 4.66 -19.67
CA HIS A 47 -15.19 4.52 -19.10
C HIS A 47 -15.22 4.45 -17.57
N CYS A 48 -14.10 4.11 -16.91
CA CYS A 48 -14.02 4.10 -15.44
C CYS A 48 -14.09 5.51 -14.83
N SER A 49 -13.75 6.56 -15.59
CA SER A 49 -13.85 7.95 -15.11
C SER A 49 -15.15 8.65 -15.55
N THR A 50 -15.94 8.03 -16.42
CA THR A 50 -17.20 8.61 -16.91
C THR A 50 -18.18 8.99 -15.79
N PRO A 51 -18.43 8.17 -14.76
CA PRO A 51 -19.35 8.54 -13.68
C PRO A 51 -18.93 9.82 -12.93
N LEU A 52 -17.62 10.07 -12.80
CA LEU A 52 -17.11 11.29 -12.18
C LEU A 52 -17.40 12.51 -13.05
N GLN A 53 -17.18 12.38 -14.34
CA GLN A 53 -17.41 13.45 -15.31
C GLN A 53 -18.90 13.79 -15.37
N GLU A 54 -19.77 12.79 -15.53
CA GLU A 54 -21.23 12.97 -15.58
C GLU A 54 -21.74 13.66 -14.31
N THR A 55 -21.32 13.23 -13.13
CA THR A 55 -21.69 13.87 -11.86
C THR A 55 -21.25 15.36 -11.81
N CYS A 56 -20.06 15.68 -12.31
CA CYS A 56 -19.57 17.05 -12.35
C CYS A 56 -20.39 17.90 -13.35
N GLU A 57 -20.72 17.34 -14.52
CA GLU A 57 -21.53 17.99 -15.54
C GLU A 57 -22.95 18.29 -15.04
N GLU A 58 -23.62 17.32 -14.42
CA GLU A 58 -24.95 17.47 -13.82
C GLU A 58 -25.00 18.53 -12.73
N ARG A 59 -23.91 18.69 -11.96
CA ARG A 59 -23.79 19.69 -10.89
C ARG A 59 -23.23 21.02 -11.34
N GLY A 60 -22.86 21.17 -12.64
CA GLY A 60 -22.25 22.36 -13.18
C GLY A 60 -20.85 22.67 -12.60
N ILE A 61 -20.11 21.63 -12.20
CA ILE A 61 -18.78 21.74 -11.61
C ILE A 61 -17.74 21.56 -12.73
N PRO A 62 -16.83 22.51 -12.96
CA PRO A 62 -15.71 22.35 -13.89
C PRO A 62 -14.91 21.08 -13.62
N PHE A 63 -14.74 20.24 -14.66
CA PHE A 63 -14.05 18.96 -14.60
C PHE A 63 -12.86 18.97 -15.54
N LYS A 64 -11.69 18.51 -15.06
CA LYS A 64 -10.50 18.31 -15.86
C LYS A 64 -9.91 16.93 -15.57
N LEU A 65 -9.53 16.22 -16.63
CA LEU A 65 -8.88 14.90 -16.55
C LEU A 65 -7.44 14.99 -17.09
N GLU A 66 -6.49 14.59 -16.27
CA GLU A 66 -5.08 14.44 -16.63
C GLU A 66 -4.70 12.96 -16.59
N ASN A 67 -4.28 12.43 -17.73
CA ASN A 67 -3.79 11.07 -17.83
C ASN A 67 -2.30 11.02 -17.58
N LEU A 68 -1.88 10.23 -16.61
CA LEU A 68 -0.48 10.06 -16.23
C LEU A 68 -0.05 8.61 -16.45
N GLN A 69 1.21 8.41 -16.79
CA GLN A 69 1.79 7.09 -16.77
C GLN A 69 2.09 6.72 -15.32
N GLY A 70 1.32 5.78 -14.76
CA GLY A 70 1.56 5.25 -13.42
C GLY A 70 2.91 4.52 -13.29
N GLY A 71 3.24 4.16 -12.05
CA GLY A 71 4.48 3.48 -11.70
C GLY A 71 5.46 4.37 -10.91
N GLU A 72 6.54 3.77 -10.42
CA GLU A 72 7.49 4.44 -9.50
C GLU A 72 8.19 5.66 -10.13
N GLY A 73 8.39 5.69 -11.46
CA GLY A 73 8.97 6.85 -12.16
C GLY A 73 8.17 8.16 -11.99
N LEU A 74 6.85 8.06 -11.72
CA LEU A 74 6.03 9.23 -11.41
C LEU A 74 6.43 9.93 -10.10
N LYS A 75 7.05 9.20 -9.19
CA LYS A 75 7.50 9.71 -7.89
C LYS A 75 8.86 10.43 -7.96
N ASP A 76 9.50 10.47 -9.13
CA ASP A 76 10.70 11.24 -9.34
C ASP A 76 10.40 12.77 -9.38
N PRO A 77 11.38 13.65 -9.12
CA PRO A 77 11.18 15.10 -9.09
C PRO A 77 10.46 15.65 -10.32
N ASN A 78 10.78 15.16 -11.51
CA ASN A 78 10.15 15.62 -12.77
C ASN A 78 8.67 15.18 -12.85
N GLY A 79 8.36 13.94 -12.46
CA GLY A 79 6.98 13.44 -12.43
C GLY A 79 6.12 14.25 -11.47
N TRP A 80 6.65 14.54 -10.28
CA TRP A 80 5.96 15.36 -9.31
C TRP A 80 5.79 16.83 -9.78
N GLN A 81 6.80 17.40 -10.44
CA GLN A 81 6.70 18.74 -11.01
C GLN A 81 5.58 18.85 -12.05
N ASN A 82 5.44 17.85 -12.92
CA ASN A 82 4.35 17.80 -13.90
C ASN A 82 2.96 17.81 -13.24
N ILE A 83 2.82 17.12 -12.10
CA ILE A 83 1.56 17.14 -11.32
C ILE A 83 1.27 18.55 -10.81
N ILE A 84 2.25 19.23 -10.23
CA ILE A 84 2.11 20.61 -9.73
C ILE A 84 1.76 21.58 -10.88
N GLU A 85 2.38 21.43 -12.04
CA GLU A 85 2.09 22.25 -13.22
C GLU A 85 0.65 22.04 -13.72
N ALA A 86 0.19 20.78 -13.75
CA ALA A 86 -1.20 20.45 -14.10
C ALA A 86 -2.21 21.08 -13.14
N MET A 87 -1.93 21.10 -11.83
CA MET A 87 -2.75 21.79 -10.83
C MET A 87 -2.82 23.31 -11.10
N GLY A 88 -1.69 23.92 -11.46
CA GLY A 88 -1.63 25.33 -11.84
C GLY A 88 -2.44 25.64 -13.10
N GLN A 89 -2.30 24.82 -14.13
CA GLN A 89 -3.05 24.96 -15.38
C GLN A 89 -4.56 24.74 -15.23
N ALA A 90 -4.96 23.93 -14.25
CA ALA A 90 -6.36 23.72 -13.90
C ALA A 90 -6.94 24.88 -13.07
N SER A 91 -6.12 25.85 -12.66
CA SER A 91 -6.53 26.96 -11.78
C SER A 91 -7.25 26.46 -10.51
N LEU A 92 -6.75 25.34 -9.97
CA LEU A 92 -7.34 24.68 -8.80
C LEU A 92 -7.25 25.60 -7.58
N ASP A 93 -8.39 26.00 -7.05
CA ASP A 93 -8.49 26.81 -5.84
C ASP A 93 -8.61 25.96 -4.55
N ARG A 94 -8.80 26.59 -3.40
CA ARG A 94 -8.88 25.90 -2.10
C ARG A 94 -10.15 25.06 -1.92
N ALA A 95 -11.23 25.37 -2.65
CA ALA A 95 -12.50 24.65 -2.60
C ALA A 95 -12.57 23.56 -3.67
N GLY A 96 -11.64 23.54 -4.62
CA GLY A 96 -11.49 22.48 -5.61
C GLY A 96 -11.10 21.15 -4.99
N ARG A 97 -11.29 20.07 -5.73
CA ARG A 97 -10.92 18.71 -5.30
C ARG A 97 -9.96 18.08 -6.31
N VAL A 98 -8.93 17.48 -5.75
CA VAL A 98 -8.05 16.58 -6.48
C VAL A 98 -8.60 15.16 -6.32
N VAL A 99 -8.74 14.44 -7.42
CA VAL A 99 -9.14 13.02 -7.40
C VAL A 99 -8.01 12.20 -8.01
N VAL A 100 -7.62 11.14 -7.33
CA VAL A 100 -6.62 10.18 -7.82
C VAL A 100 -7.32 8.90 -8.18
N MET A 101 -7.20 8.47 -9.43
CA MET A 101 -7.68 7.16 -9.89
C MET A 101 -6.48 6.33 -10.35
N GLY A 102 -5.99 5.43 -9.47
CA GLY A 102 -4.77 4.67 -9.77
C GLY A 102 -4.25 3.79 -8.67
N GLY A 103 -3.02 3.30 -8.86
CA GLY A 103 -2.26 2.55 -7.88
C GLY A 103 -1.56 3.44 -6.84
N GLY A 104 -0.81 2.78 -5.92
CA GLY A 104 -0.15 3.45 -4.80
C GLY A 104 0.83 4.54 -5.19
N SER A 105 1.64 4.34 -6.25
CA SER A 105 2.62 5.33 -6.68
C SER A 105 1.98 6.64 -7.16
N LEU A 106 0.82 6.54 -7.85
CA LEU A 106 0.07 7.73 -8.27
C LEU A 106 -0.54 8.43 -7.05
N GLY A 107 -1.13 7.65 -6.11
CA GLY A 107 -1.67 8.19 -4.86
C GLY A 107 -0.64 8.92 -4.02
N ASP A 108 0.55 8.34 -3.89
CA ASP A 108 1.67 8.96 -3.16
C ASP A 108 2.10 10.31 -3.77
N ALA A 109 2.33 10.34 -5.09
CA ALA A 109 2.82 11.53 -5.79
C ALA A 109 1.78 12.67 -5.81
N VAL A 110 0.53 12.34 -6.17
CA VAL A 110 -0.56 13.33 -6.25
C VAL A 110 -1.02 13.76 -4.86
N GLY A 111 -1.12 12.82 -3.90
CA GLY A 111 -1.45 13.14 -2.50
C GLY A 111 -0.41 14.06 -1.87
N PHE A 112 0.90 13.86 -2.17
CA PHE A 112 1.94 14.78 -1.73
C PHE A 112 1.82 16.14 -2.43
N ALA A 113 1.53 16.19 -3.72
CA ALA A 113 1.27 17.44 -4.42
C ALA A 113 0.08 18.19 -3.79
N ALA A 114 -1.03 17.51 -3.51
CA ALA A 114 -2.18 18.06 -2.83
C ALA A 114 -1.83 18.61 -1.42
N SER A 115 -0.93 17.95 -0.69
CA SER A 115 -0.51 18.36 0.65
C SER A 115 0.20 19.70 0.68
N VAL A 116 0.91 20.05 -0.40
CA VAL A 116 1.67 21.31 -0.51
C VAL A 116 0.91 22.39 -1.30
N TRP A 117 0.00 22.00 -2.21
CA TRP A 117 -0.82 22.94 -2.98
C TRP A 117 -1.73 23.73 -2.05
N HIS A 118 -1.67 25.07 -2.10
CA HIS A 118 -2.36 25.96 -1.16
C HIS A 118 -2.15 25.64 0.33
N ARG A 119 -1.12 24.90 0.70
CA ARG A 119 -0.80 24.38 2.06
C ARG A 119 -1.78 23.29 2.54
N GLY A 120 -2.30 22.52 1.64
CA GLY A 120 -3.23 21.43 1.89
C GLY A 120 -4.52 21.62 1.11
N THR A 121 -4.61 20.97 -0.06
CA THR A 121 -5.83 20.90 -0.86
C THR A 121 -6.50 19.56 -0.58
N PRO A 122 -7.82 19.55 -0.35
CA PRO A 122 -8.56 18.32 -0.15
C PRO A 122 -8.49 17.40 -1.38
N TRP A 123 -8.36 16.10 -1.13
CA TRP A 123 -8.28 15.11 -2.19
C TRP A 123 -9.07 13.86 -1.89
N LEU A 124 -9.42 13.11 -2.93
CA LEU A 124 -10.12 11.84 -2.89
C LEU A 124 -9.27 10.79 -3.59
N ALA A 125 -9.25 9.58 -3.05
CA ALA A 125 -8.54 8.46 -3.64
C ALA A 125 -9.52 7.40 -4.17
N ILE A 126 -9.30 6.97 -5.41
CA ILE A 126 -9.98 5.85 -6.06
C ILE A 126 -8.91 4.81 -6.38
N PRO A 127 -8.61 3.89 -5.43
CA PRO A 127 -7.63 2.84 -5.66
C PRO A 127 -8.10 1.88 -6.75
N THR A 128 -7.24 1.58 -7.71
CA THR A 128 -7.53 0.67 -8.82
C THR A 128 -6.69 -0.59 -8.80
N THR A 129 -5.77 -0.71 -7.83
CA THR A 129 -5.00 -1.92 -7.56
C THR A 129 -5.38 -2.49 -6.20
N LEU A 130 -5.32 -3.82 -6.05
CA LEU A 130 -5.59 -4.46 -4.77
C LEU A 130 -4.66 -3.93 -3.66
N LEU A 131 -3.38 -3.74 -3.99
CA LEU A 131 -2.39 -3.17 -3.07
C LEU A 131 -2.80 -1.77 -2.58
N ALA A 132 -3.29 -0.91 -3.48
CA ALA A 132 -3.75 0.42 -3.09
C ALA A 132 -5.04 0.37 -2.26
N MET A 133 -5.95 -0.58 -2.55
CA MET A 133 -7.20 -0.77 -1.80
C MET A 133 -6.97 -1.20 -0.36
N VAL A 134 -6.03 -2.15 -0.12
CA VAL A 134 -5.81 -2.70 1.23
C VAL A 134 -4.72 -1.97 2.00
N ASP A 135 -3.83 -1.24 1.31
CA ASP A 135 -2.66 -0.61 1.94
C ASP A 135 -2.42 0.83 1.50
N ALA A 136 -1.92 1.09 0.30
CA ALA A 136 -1.27 2.35 -0.04
C ALA A 136 -2.15 3.61 0.10
N HIS A 137 -3.45 3.55 -0.23
CA HIS A 137 -4.36 4.70 -0.10
C HIS A 137 -4.99 4.83 1.30
N ILE A 138 -4.64 3.96 2.26
CA ILE A 138 -5.15 3.99 3.63
C ILE A 138 -4.05 4.48 4.57
N GLY A 139 -4.31 5.61 5.24
CA GLY A 139 -3.41 6.11 6.30
C GLY A 139 -2.56 7.31 5.95
N GLY A 140 -2.79 7.94 4.77
CA GLY A 140 -2.32 9.28 4.43
C GLY A 140 -0.82 9.47 4.28
N LYS A 141 -0.03 8.40 4.21
CA LYS A 141 1.39 8.51 3.82
C LYS A 141 1.45 8.87 2.35
N THR A 142 2.03 10.03 2.03
CA THR A 142 2.24 10.52 0.67
C THR A 142 3.69 10.92 0.51
N ALA A 143 4.34 10.53 -0.60
CA ALA A 143 5.77 10.76 -0.74
C ALA A 143 6.26 10.71 -2.19
N VAL A 144 7.41 11.33 -2.42
CA VAL A 144 8.18 11.28 -3.67
C VAL A 144 9.63 10.92 -3.40
N HIS A 145 10.33 10.51 -4.44
CA HIS A 145 11.74 10.14 -4.38
C HIS A 145 12.63 11.37 -4.42
N GLN A 146 13.81 11.28 -3.82
CA GLN A 146 14.82 12.33 -3.93
C GLN A 146 16.22 11.74 -3.83
N GLY A 147 17.07 12.09 -4.79
CA GLY A 147 18.48 11.71 -4.78
C GLY A 147 18.70 10.19 -4.79
N GLY A 148 17.88 9.44 -5.53
CA GLY A 148 17.93 7.98 -5.61
C GLY A 148 17.40 7.24 -4.37
N VAL A 149 16.80 7.96 -3.42
CA VAL A 149 16.20 7.37 -2.21
C VAL A 149 14.69 7.41 -2.33
N LYS A 150 14.04 6.23 -2.22
CA LYS A 150 12.59 6.09 -2.25
C LYS A 150 11.92 6.81 -1.07
N ASN A 151 10.78 7.48 -1.33
CA ASN A 151 9.88 8.09 -0.33
C ASN A 151 10.58 9.05 0.65
N ARG A 152 11.62 9.75 0.21
CA ARG A 152 12.44 10.60 1.08
C ARG A 152 11.78 11.93 1.45
N ILE A 153 10.95 12.45 0.56
CA ILE A 153 10.19 13.68 0.78
C ILE A 153 8.72 13.32 0.81
N GLY A 154 8.02 13.68 1.87
CA GLY A 154 6.62 13.33 2.00
C GLY A 154 5.92 14.03 3.15
N SER A 155 4.64 13.76 3.26
CA SER A 155 3.77 14.28 4.30
C SER A 155 2.75 13.23 4.73
N PHE A 156 2.16 13.43 5.91
CA PHE A 156 0.93 12.75 6.29
C PHE A 156 -0.25 13.63 5.87
N HIS A 157 -0.91 13.27 4.77
CA HIS A 157 -2.05 13.99 4.23
C HIS A 157 -3.17 13.01 3.87
N LEU A 158 -4.14 12.85 4.79
CA LEU A 158 -5.26 11.95 4.59
C LEU A 158 -6.14 12.43 3.42
N PRO A 159 -6.59 11.53 2.53
CA PRO A 159 -7.69 11.87 1.64
C PRO A 159 -8.96 12.11 2.45
N GLU A 160 -9.83 13.03 2.02
CA GLU A 160 -11.15 13.19 2.63
C GLU A 160 -11.96 11.89 2.51
N GLN A 161 -11.79 11.21 1.37
CA GLN A 161 -12.48 9.96 1.08
C GLN A 161 -11.59 9.02 0.27
N VAL A 162 -11.76 7.72 0.53
CA VAL A 162 -11.26 6.63 -0.32
C VAL A 162 -12.47 5.86 -0.84
N ILE A 163 -12.62 5.78 -2.16
CA ILE A 163 -13.75 5.10 -2.81
C ILE A 163 -13.23 3.81 -3.41
N VAL A 164 -13.56 2.70 -2.77
CA VAL A 164 -13.12 1.36 -3.16
C VAL A 164 -14.22 0.71 -3.99
N ASP A 165 -14.07 0.78 -5.30
CA ASP A 165 -14.88 0.01 -6.24
C ASP A 165 -14.13 -1.28 -6.62
N ARG A 166 -14.58 -2.40 -6.03
CA ARG A 166 -13.97 -3.71 -6.27
C ARG A 166 -14.00 -4.12 -7.75
N SER A 167 -14.97 -3.64 -8.52
CA SER A 167 -15.09 -3.98 -9.94
C SER A 167 -13.89 -3.53 -10.76
N LEU A 168 -13.18 -2.47 -10.33
CA LEU A 168 -11.95 -1.99 -10.97
C LEU A 168 -10.83 -3.04 -10.98
N LEU A 169 -10.84 -4.00 -10.06
CA LEU A 169 -9.85 -5.07 -10.04
C LEU A 169 -9.96 -5.99 -11.27
N SER A 170 -11.11 -6.05 -11.93
CA SER A 170 -11.27 -6.82 -13.17
C SER A 170 -10.42 -6.27 -14.32
N THR A 171 -10.11 -4.97 -14.30
CA THR A 171 -9.26 -4.31 -15.30
C THR A 171 -7.75 -4.52 -15.04
N LEU A 172 -7.39 -5.01 -13.86
CA LEU A 172 -6.00 -5.19 -13.44
C LEU A 172 -5.47 -6.57 -13.89
N PRO A 173 -4.27 -6.68 -14.44
CA PRO A 173 -3.65 -7.98 -14.74
C PRO A 173 -3.55 -8.88 -13.51
N LEU A 174 -3.66 -10.20 -13.70
CA LEU A 174 -3.62 -11.19 -12.62
C LEU A 174 -2.36 -11.05 -11.74
N GLU A 175 -1.20 -10.81 -12.37
CA GLU A 175 0.07 -10.59 -11.66
C GLU A 175 0.02 -9.39 -10.73
N GLU A 176 -0.58 -8.29 -11.13
CA GLU A 176 -0.73 -7.10 -10.30
C GLU A 176 -1.73 -7.33 -9.15
N ARG A 177 -2.79 -8.11 -9.39
CA ARG A 177 -3.70 -8.54 -8.31
C ARG A 177 -2.96 -9.39 -7.28
N ARG A 178 -2.11 -10.34 -7.74
CA ARG A 178 -1.28 -11.17 -6.87
C ARG A 178 -0.41 -10.34 -5.94
N GLN A 179 0.18 -9.25 -6.43
CA GLN A 179 1.01 -8.38 -5.59
C GLN A 179 0.23 -7.79 -4.40
N GLY A 180 -1.02 -7.42 -4.60
CA GLY A 180 -1.88 -6.91 -3.52
C GLY A 180 -2.22 -7.94 -2.45
N TRP A 181 -2.21 -9.23 -2.80
CA TRP A 181 -2.45 -10.31 -1.84
C TRP A 181 -1.37 -10.42 -0.77
N ALA A 182 -0.15 -9.99 -1.03
CA ALA A 182 0.89 -9.95 -0.01
C ALA A 182 0.47 -9.04 1.17
N GLU A 183 -0.06 -7.86 0.87
CA GLU A 183 -0.53 -6.91 1.87
C GLU A 183 -1.84 -7.37 2.55
N LEU A 184 -2.73 -8.02 1.81
CA LEU A 184 -3.94 -8.61 2.36
C LEU A 184 -3.60 -9.72 3.38
N ILE A 185 -2.67 -10.63 3.03
CA ILE A 185 -2.19 -11.69 3.92
C ILE A 185 -1.45 -11.09 5.11
N LYS A 186 -0.64 -10.04 4.90
CA LYS A 186 -0.01 -9.30 6.00
C LYS A 186 -1.06 -8.76 6.99
N ALA A 187 -2.12 -8.13 6.51
CA ALA A 187 -3.20 -7.64 7.35
C ALA A 187 -3.87 -8.79 8.13
N ALA A 188 -4.16 -9.91 7.47
CA ALA A 188 -4.73 -11.09 8.13
C ALA A 188 -3.81 -11.63 9.24
N TRP A 189 -2.48 -11.65 9.00
CA TRP A 189 -1.51 -12.12 9.96
C TRP A 189 -1.34 -11.20 11.17
N LEU A 190 -1.47 -9.89 10.97
CA LEU A 190 -1.34 -8.87 12.02
C LEU A 190 -2.56 -8.78 12.95
N SER A 191 -3.65 -9.44 12.63
CA SER A 191 -4.91 -9.34 13.37
C SER A 191 -5.32 -10.65 14.02
N GLU A 192 -6.09 -10.57 15.10
CA GLU A 192 -6.79 -11.71 15.72
C GLU A 192 -8.19 -11.92 15.11
N THR A 193 -8.47 -11.33 13.95
CA THR A 193 -9.77 -11.44 13.29
C THR A 193 -9.95 -12.80 12.62
N PRO A 194 -11.20 -13.21 12.31
CA PRO A 194 -11.49 -14.44 11.57
C PRO A 194 -10.86 -14.49 10.16
N LEU A 195 -10.35 -13.37 9.64
CA LEU A 195 -9.84 -13.27 8.28
C LEU A 195 -8.75 -14.30 7.98
N LEU A 196 -7.76 -14.46 8.85
CA LEU A 196 -6.70 -15.45 8.63
C LEU A 196 -7.26 -16.87 8.55
N HIS A 197 -8.14 -17.23 9.49
CA HIS A 197 -8.78 -18.56 9.51
C HIS A 197 -9.62 -18.79 8.24
N GLN A 198 -10.32 -17.76 7.77
CA GLN A 198 -11.08 -17.82 6.52
C GLN A 198 -10.16 -18.09 5.33
N LEU A 199 -9.05 -17.35 5.19
CA LEU A 199 -8.09 -17.54 4.10
C LEU A 199 -7.39 -18.90 4.11
N GLU A 200 -7.20 -19.47 5.30
CA GLU A 200 -6.57 -20.79 5.46
C GLU A 200 -7.51 -21.96 5.12
N ASN A 201 -8.78 -21.86 5.49
CA ASN A 201 -9.68 -23.02 5.56
C ASN A 201 -10.86 -22.95 4.58
N ASP A 202 -11.22 -21.78 4.08
CA ASP A 202 -12.28 -21.61 3.10
C ASP A 202 -11.69 -21.70 1.69
N ALA A 203 -12.11 -22.70 0.92
CA ALA A 203 -11.64 -22.87 -0.46
C ALA A 203 -12.06 -21.72 -1.37
N ASP A 204 -13.19 -21.07 -1.07
CA ASP A 204 -13.73 -19.96 -1.85
C ASP A 204 -13.21 -18.58 -1.41
N ALA A 205 -12.43 -18.51 -0.33
CA ALA A 205 -11.88 -17.26 0.17
C ALA A 205 -10.86 -16.63 -0.79
N ILE A 206 -10.20 -17.46 -1.59
CA ILE A 206 -9.22 -17.05 -2.61
C ILE A 206 -9.70 -17.57 -3.95
N SER A 207 -10.28 -16.68 -4.74
CA SER A 207 -10.78 -17.00 -6.08
C SER A 207 -9.64 -17.17 -7.10
N GLU A 208 -9.87 -17.94 -8.16
CA GLU A 208 -8.86 -18.17 -9.22
C GLU A 208 -8.39 -16.88 -9.90
N ASP A 209 -9.28 -15.88 -10.01
CA ASP A 209 -8.98 -14.57 -10.58
C ASP A 209 -8.31 -13.61 -9.57
N LEU A 210 -8.06 -14.06 -8.34
CA LEU A 210 -7.45 -13.28 -7.25
C LEU A 210 -8.18 -11.95 -6.95
N ILE A 211 -9.49 -11.90 -7.16
CA ILE A 211 -10.32 -10.76 -6.72
C ILE A 211 -10.98 -11.15 -5.38
N PRO A 212 -10.55 -10.56 -4.25
CA PRO A 212 -11.08 -10.93 -2.94
C PRO A 212 -12.58 -10.63 -2.84
N SER A 213 -13.32 -11.41 -2.07
CA SER A 213 -14.74 -11.11 -1.79
C SER A 213 -14.88 -9.75 -1.09
N PRO A 214 -16.06 -9.10 -1.14
CA PRO A 214 -16.28 -7.84 -0.41
C PRO A 214 -15.96 -7.96 1.08
N GLU A 215 -16.27 -9.08 1.71
CA GLU A 215 -16.04 -9.36 3.12
C GLU A 215 -14.55 -9.48 3.44
N VAL A 216 -13.80 -10.22 2.62
CA VAL A 216 -12.34 -10.38 2.74
C VAL A 216 -11.65 -9.03 2.57
N LEU A 217 -12.00 -8.28 1.52
CA LEU A 217 -11.43 -6.97 1.25
C LEU A 217 -11.70 -5.99 2.40
N ARG A 218 -12.95 -5.91 2.89
CA ARG A 218 -13.32 -5.05 4.01
C ARG A 218 -12.58 -5.43 5.28
N SER A 219 -12.48 -6.72 5.58
CA SER A 219 -11.79 -7.21 6.78
C SER A 219 -10.32 -6.79 6.76
N ALA A 220 -9.63 -6.96 5.62
CA ALA A 220 -8.23 -6.53 5.47
C ALA A 220 -8.05 -5.02 5.67
N MET A 221 -8.90 -4.20 5.02
CA MET A 221 -8.88 -2.74 5.22
C MET A 221 -9.14 -2.35 6.68
N SER A 222 -10.07 -3.02 7.36
CA SER A 222 -10.42 -2.73 8.75
C SER A 222 -9.22 -2.92 9.70
N VAL A 223 -8.37 -3.91 9.45
CA VAL A 223 -7.14 -4.11 10.22
C VAL A 223 -6.22 -2.89 10.11
N LYS A 224 -5.96 -2.44 8.88
CA LYS A 224 -5.10 -1.27 8.67
C LYS A 224 -5.71 0.00 9.27
N VAL A 225 -7.01 0.21 9.07
CA VAL A 225 -7.73 1.36 9.64
C VAL A 225 -7.62 1.39 11.16
N SER A 226 -7.78 0.25 11.84
CA SER A 226 -7.62 0.16 13.29
C SER A 226 -6.22 0.58 13.74
N ILE A 227 -5.18 0.04 13.09
CA ILE A 227 -3.78 0.36 13.44
C ILE A 227 -3.46 1.83 13.17
N VAL A 228 -3.95 2.39 12.06
CA VAL A 228 -3.72 3.79 11.70
C VAL A 228 -4.44 4.74 12.67
N ASN A 229 -5.67 4.40 13.12
CA ASN A 229 -6.39 5.18 14.12
C ASN A 229 -5.66 5.24 15.47
N GLU A 230 -4.96 4.16 15.85
CA GLU A 230 -4.16 4.15 17.08
C GLU A 230 -2.85 4.96 16.95
N ASP A 231 -2.28 5.05 15.74
CA ASP A 231 -0.98 5.68 15.51
C ASP A 231 -0.86 6.21 14.07
N LEU A 232 -1.43 7.39 13.81
CA LEU A 232 -1.43 8.00 12.48
C LEU A 232 -0.01 8.31 11.97
N HIS A 233 0.89 8.73 12.86
CA HIS A 233 2.24 9.24 12.51
C HIS A 233 3.36 8.20 12.61
N GLU A 234 3.01 6.91 12.84
CA GLU A 234 4.00 5.83 12.96
C GLU A 234 5.07 6.09 14.04
N SER A 235 4.62 6.54 15.18
CA SER A 235 5.48 6.78 16.36
C SER A 235 5.59 5.55 17.29
N GLY A 236 4.83 4.50 17.04
CA GLY A 236 4.76 3.31 17.87
C GLY A 236 4.08 2.12 17.19
N ARG A 237 2.79 1.87 17.49
CA ARG A 237 2.09 0.66 17.05
C ARG A 237 2.03 0.47 15.53
N ARG A 238 1.93 1.54 14.76
CA ARG A 238 1.85 1.45 13.28
C ARG A 238 3.10 0.83 12.65
N GLU A 239 4.23 0.79 13.38
CA GLU A 239 5.45 0.13 12.92
C GLU A 239 5.25 -1.36 12.61
N ILE A 240 4.25 -2.02 13.21
CA ILE A 240 3.94 -3.43 12.92
C ILE A 240 3.52 -3.66 11.46
N LEU A 241 2.99 -2.63 10.77
CA LEU A 241 2.66 -2.70 9.33
C LEU A 241 3.90 -2.92 8.46
N ASN A 242 5.11 -2.72 9.01
CA ASN A 242 6.36 -3.02 8.33
C ASN A 242 6.77 -4.52 8.42
N LEU A 243 5.85 -5.43 8.81
CA LEU A 243 6.09 -6.87 8.73
C LEU A 243 6.51 -7.26 7.31
N GLY A 244 7.70 -7.85 7.17
CA GLY A 244 8.32 -8.21 5.90
C GLY A 244 9.06 -7.06 5.19
N HIS A 245 8.73 -5.81 5.44
CA HIS A 245 9.23 -4.65 4.67
C HIS A 245 10.72 -4.37 4.86
N THR A 246 11.27 -4.65 6.03
CA THR A 246 12.70 -4.41 6.29
C THR A 246 13.59 -5.17 5.31
N LEU A 247 13.30 -6.45 5.05
CA LEU A 247 14.02 -7.21 4.02
C LEU A 247 13.54 -6.83 2.61
N ALA A 248 12.23 -6.66 2.40
CA ALA A 248 11.66 -6.34 1.10
C ALA A 248 12.35 -5.13 0.45
N HIS A 249 12.50 -4.02 1.18
CA HIS A 249 13.17 -2.82 0.68
C HIS A 249 14.64 -3.08 0.29
N ALA A 250 15.36 -3.92 1.07
CA ALA A 250 16.74 -4.27 0.72
C ALA A 250 16.81 -5.10 -0.58
N LEU A 251 15.86 -6.03 -0.77
CA LEU A 251 15.75 -6.84 -1.99
C LEU A 251 15.37 -5.99 -3.21
N GLU A 252 14.41 -5.08 -3.06
CA GLU A 252 14.04 -4.15 -4.13
C GLU A 252 15.21 -3.25 -4.55
N MET A 253 15.96 -2.72 -3.57
CA MET A 253 17.15 -1.89 -3.86
C MET A 253 18.22 -2.70 -4.60
N GLU A 254 18.43 -3.95 -4.20
CA GLU A 254 19.42 -4.81 -4.85
C GLU A 254 18.97 -5.20 -6.27
N ALA A 255 17.69 -5.50 -6.48
CA ALA A 255 17.14 -5.74 -7.81
C ALA A 255 17.37 -4.55 -8.74
N ILE A 256 17.09 -3.33 -8.29
CA ILE A 256 17.33 -2.08 -9.06
C ILE A 256 18.83 -1.94 -9.40
N ARG A 257 19.73 -2.19 -8.45
CA ARG A 257 21.19 -2.11 -8.68
C ARG A 257 21.68 -3.10 -9.73
N ASN A 258 21.06 -4.28 -9.79
CA ASN A 258 21.36 -5.32 -10.75
C ASN A 258 20.64 -5.14 -12.11
N GLY A 259 19.91 -4.02 -12.29
CA GLY A 259 19.13 -3.75 -13.50
C GLY A 259 17.94 -4.68 -13.68
N THR A 260 17.45 -5.28 -12.58
CA THR A 260 16.27 -6.16 -12.57
C THR A 260 15.13 -5.49 -11.80
N PHE A 261 13.95 -6.09 -11.88
CA PHE A 261 12.77 -5.62 -11.19
C PHE A 261 12.19 -6.72 -10.29
N LEU A 262 12.02 -6.42 -9.01
CA LEU A 262 11.31 -7.27 -8.06
C LEU A 262 10.00 -6.58 -7.68
N PRO A 263 8.83 -7.15 -8.00
CA PRO A 263 7.54 -6.57 -7.60
C PRO A 263 7.40 -6.47 -6.09
N HIS A 264 6.79 -5.38 -5.62
CA HIS A 264 6.68 -5.06 -4.19
C HIS A 264 6.04 -6.19 -3.37
N GLY A 265 4.89 -6.70 -3.80
CA GLY A 265 4.22 -7.80 -3.09
C GLY A 265 5.06 -9.07 -3.03
N SER A 266 5.85 -9.37 -4.07
CA SER A 266 6.79 -10.47 -4.07
C SER A 266 7.92 -10.25 -3.05
N ALA A 267 8.46 -9.05 -2.99
CA ALA A 267 9.47 -8.68 -1.99
C ALA A 267 8.93 -8.78 -0.56
N VAL A 268 7.71 -8.27 -0.32
CA VAL A 268 7.04 -8.34 1.00
C VAL A 268 6.73 -9.78 1.38
N SER A 269 6.28 -10.63 0.45
CA SER A 269 6.05 -12.05 0.67
C SER A 269 7.30 -12.76 1.19
N ILE A 270 8.42 -12.61 0.49
CA ILE A 270 9.73 -13.15 0.90
C ILE A 270 10.13 -12.58 2.26
N GLY A 271 9.95 -11.28 2.46
CA GLY A 271 10.26 -10.60 3.71
C GLY A 271 9.44 -11.07 4.90
N MET A 272 8.16 -11.42 4.68
CA MET A 272 7.31 -11.99 5.74
C MET A 272 7.79 -13.38 6.17
N VAL A 273 8.12 -14.25 5.22
CA VAL A 273 8.70 -15.57 5.50
C VAL A 273 10.03 -15.44 6.24
N PHE A 274 10.87 -14.53 5.79
CA PHE A 274 12.13 -14.21 6.49
C PHE A 274 11.87 -13.75 7.94
N SER A 275 10.93 -12.82 8.16
CA SER A 275 10.58 -12.32 9.49
C SER A 275 10.07 -13.42 10.41
N ALA A 276 9.28 -14.39 9.88
CA ALA A 276 8.81 -15.54 10.63
C ALA A 276 9.95 -16.49 11.01
N ARG A 277 10.89 -16.75 10.10
CA ARG A 277 12.09 -17.57 10.39
C ARG A 277 13.02 -16.85 11.38
N LEU A 278 13.13 -15.51 11.26
CA LEU A 278 13.92 -14.72 12.20
C LEU A 278 13.31 -14.72 13.60
N ALA A 279 11.98 -14.66 13.72
CA ALA A 279 11.28 -14.81 14.99
C ALA A 279 11.55 -16.18 15.63
N LYS A 280 11.57 -17.26 14.84
CA LYS A 280 11.98 -18.61 15.31
C LYS A 280 13.43 -18.63 15.77
N GLU A 281 14.36 -18.08 14.98
CA GLU A 281 15.80 -17.99 15.35
C GLU A 281 16.02 -17.20 16.63
N CYS A 282 15.15 -16.23 16.92
CA CYS A 282 15.15 -15.47 18.17
C CYS A 282 14.45 -16.20 19.34
N GLY A 283 13.84 -17.36 19.09
CA GLY A 283 13.15 -18.15 20.12
C GLY A 283 11.76 -17.62 20.49
N VAL A 284 11.18 -16.71 19.67
CA VAL A 284 9.84 -16.13 19.93
C VAL A 284 8.79 -16.64 18.94
N GLY A 285 9.20 -17.22 17.81
CA GLY A 285 8.32 -17.82 16.80
C GLY A 285 8.36 -19.34 16.79
N SER A 286 7.61 -19.98 15.88
CA SER A 286 7.53 -21.44 15.74
C SER A 286 7.61 -21.90 14.28
N ASP A 287 8.00 -23.17 14.06
CA ASP A 287 7.98 -23.81 12.72
C ASP A 287 6.57 -23.89 12.14
N GLU A 288 5.57 -24.11 13.00
CA GLU A 288 4.17 -24.13 12.59
C GLU A 288 3.77 -22.80 11.92
N ASN A 289 4.11 -21.66 12.55
CA ASN A 289 3.79 -20.34 12.01
C ASN A 289 4.51 -20.07 10.69
N VAL A 290 5.78 -20.48 10.56
CA VAL A 290 6.53 -20.39 9.30
C VAL A 290 5.82 -21.19 8.21
N THR A 291 5.45 -22.44 8.48
CA THR A 291 4.79 -23.32 7.53
C THR A 291 3.41 -22.78 7.10
N ARG A 292 2.60 -22.33 8.04
CA ARG A 292 1.28 -21.74 7.76
C ARG A 292 1.39 -20.52 6.85
N LEU A 293 2.33 -19.63 7.15
CA LEU A 293 2.54 -18.41 6.33
C LEU A 293 2.99 -18.77 4.92
N ILE A 294 3.95 -19.70 4.77
CA ILE A 294 4.41 -20.19 3.46
C ILE A 294 3.25 -20.76 2.66
N GLN A 295 2.46 -21.65 3.25
CA GLN A 295 1.31 -22.27 2.59
C GLN A 295 0.30 -21.23 2.11
N LEU A 296 0.01 -20.23 2.93
CA LEU A 296 -0.94 -19.16 2.57
C LEU A 296 -0.43 -18.30 1.41
N LEU A 297 0.85 -17.91 1.42
CA LEU A 297 1.46 -17.15 0.34
C LEU A 297 1.51 -17.94 -0.96
N GLN A 298 1.79 -19.24 -0.89
CA GLN A 298 1.80 -20.14 -2.05
C GLN A 298 0.41 -20.36 -2.65
N LYS A 299 -0.67 -20.34 -1.85
CA LYS A 299 -2.06 -20.43 -2.36
C LYS A 299 -2.37 -19.32 -3.38
N VAL A 300 -1.78 -18.14 -3.25
CA VAL A 300 -1.97 -17.02 -4.17
C VAL A 300 -0.84 -16.91 -5.21
N GLY A 301 0.10 -17.85 -5.21
CA GLY A 301 1.22 -17.90 -6.15
C GLY A 301 2.32 -16.87 -5.87
N LEU A 302 2.44 -16.37 -4.63
CA LEU A 302 3.51 -15.48 -4.22
C LEU A 302 4.79 -16.27 -3.90
N PRO A 303 5.99 -15.72 -4.21
CA PRO A 303 7.26 -16.36 -3.87
C PRO A 303 7.50 -16.36 -2.36
N THR A 304 8.08 -17.44 -1.86
CA THR A 304 8.39 -17.64 -0.44
C THR A 304 9.89 -17.80 -0.17
N ASN A 305 10.70 -17.73 -1.21
CA ASN A 305 12.16 -17.76 -1.16
C ASN A 305 12.75 -16.72 -2.12
N MET A 306 14.05 -16.47 -2.00
CA MET A 306 14.75 -15.43 -2.76
C MET A 306 15.38 -15.94 -4.05
N GLY A 307 15.44 -17.28 -4.26
CA GLY A 307 16.35 -17.84 -5.24
C GLY A 307 17.83 -17.60 -4.87
N PRO A 308 18.76 -17.97 -5.75
CA PRO A 308 20.18 -17.68 -5.55
C PRO A 308 20.42 -16.17 -5.48
N LEU A 309 20.93 -15.68 -4.35
CA LEU A 309 21.18 -14.27 -4.11
C LEU A 309 22.51 -14.07 -3.40
N ASP A 310 23.28 -13.07 -3.83
CA ASP A 310 24.43 -12.63 -3.06
C ASP A 310 23.97 -11.91 -1.79
N ILE A 311 24.26 -12.49 -0.63
CA ILE A 311 23.81 -12.01 0.67
C ILE A 311 24.55 -10.73 1.10
N ASP A 312 25.80 -10.53 0.68
CA ASP A 312 26.60 -9.38 1.12
C ASP A 312 26.04 -8.03 0.68
N PRO A 313 25.58 -7.84 -0.57
CA PRO A 313 24.87 -6.63 -0.97
C PRO A 313 23.59 -6.40 -0.18
N VAL A 314 22.79 -7.42 0.08
CA VAL A 314 21.56 -7.31 0.89
C VAL A 314 21.89 -6.87 2.32
N MET A 315 22.88 -7.48 2.95
CA MET A 315 23.36 -7.06 4.28
C MET A 315 23.90 -5.63 4.29
N LYS A 316 24.50 -5.17 3.19
CA LYS A 316 24.93 -3.78 3.02
C LYS A 316 23.75 -2.82 2.90
N ALA A 317 22.72 -3.18 2.13
CA ALA A 317 21.47 -2.41 2.00
C ALA A 317 20.77 -2.26 3.36
N LEU A 318 20.61 -3.35 4.13
CA LEU A 318 20.06 -3.36 5.48
C LEU A 318 20.83 -2.43 6.44
N ARG A 319 22.17 -2.41 6.35
CA ARG A 319 23.00 -1.50 7.18
C ARG A 319 22.82 -0.03 6.77
N SER A 320 22.54 0.25 5.51
CA SER A 320 22.29 1.61 5.03
C SER A 320 20.96 2.15 5.58
N ASP A 321 19.93 1.34 5.63
CA ASP A 321 18.63 1.68 6.23
C ASP A 321 18.76 1.94 7.74
N LYS A 322 19.60 1.16 8.46
CA LYS A 322 19.93 1.38 9.87
C LYS A 322 20.45 2.80 10.15
N LYS A 323 21.28 3.36 9.26
CA LYS A 323 21.84 4.72 9.43
C LYS A 323 20.77 5.81 9.30
N THR A 324 19.77 5.58 8.46
CA THR A 324 18.65 6.51 8.25
C THR A 324 17.64 6.50 9.39
N ARG A 325 17.55 5.40 10.15
CA ARG A 325 16.61 5.19 11.27
C ARG A 325 17.22 5.38 12.66
N GLY A 326 18.15 6.29 12.83
CA GLY A 326 18.72 6.60 14.15
C GLY A 326 19.66 5.54 14.73
N GLY A 327 20.25 4.70 13.89
CA GLY A 327 21.32 3.77 14.28
C GLY A 327 20.89 2.35 14.65
N GLN A 328 19.59 2.04 14.68
CA GLN A 328 19.10 0.70 14.98
C GLN A 328 18.15 0.19 13.90
N LEU A 329 18.42 -1.02 13.38
CA LEU A 329 17.54 -1.72 12.48
C LEU A 329 16.52 -2.52 13.31
N ARG A 330 15.25 -2.17 13.17
CA ARG A 330 14.16 -2.82 13.89
C ARG A 330 13.47 -3.82 12.97
N TRP A 331 13.09 -4.94 13.54
CA TRP A 331 12.39 -6.03 12.86
C TRP A 331 11.03 -6.25 13.47
N VAL A 332 10.04 -6.39 12.63
CA VAL A 332 8.73 -6.89 13.05
C VAL A 332 8.78 -8.41 13.03
N LEU A 333 8.72 -9.01 14.21
CA LEU A 333 8.86 -10.45 14.43
C LEU A 333 7.48 -11.04 14.75
N PRO A 334 6.89 -11.87 13.88
CA PRO A 334 5.60 -12.50 14.14
C PRO A 334 5.76 -13.67 15.13
N VAL A 335 5.30 -13.46 16.35
CA VAL A 335 5.30 -14.48 17.41
C VAL A 335 4.24 -15.56 17.10
N LYS A 336 3.04 -15.11 16.78
CA LYS A 336 1.90 -15.90 16.26
C LYS A 336 0.94 -14.95 15.56
N PRO A 337 -0.03 -15.45 14.79
CA PRO A 337 -1.07 -14.59 14.24
C PRO A 337 -1.70 -13.69 15.29
N GLY A 338 -1.88 -12.40 14.98
CA GLY A 338 -2.39 -11.37 15.89
C GLY A 338 -1.38 -10.88 16.95
N ASN A 339 -0.23 -11.52 17.09
CA ASN A 339 0.78 -11.11 18.04
C ASN A 339 2.14 -10.95 17.36
N VAL A 340 2.60 -9.73 17.25
CA VAL A 340 3.92 -9.37 16.70
C VAL A 340 4.65 -8.47 17.68
N ILE A 341 5.98 -8.59 17.69
CA ILE A 341 6.85 -7.69 18.45
C ILE A 341 7.77 -6.93 17.51
N VAL A 342 8.20 -5.75 17.91
CA VAL A 342 9.18 -4.96 17.17
C VAL A 342 10.44 -4.85 18.00
N ASP A 343 11.52 -5.45 17.50
CA ASP A 343 12.77 -5.52 18.25
C ASP A 343 13.99 -5.39 17.32
N THR A 344 15.14 -5.18 17.93
CA THR A 344 16.44 -5.20 17.25
C THR A 344 17.02 -6.61 17.29
N VAL A 345 17.60 -7.04 16.16
CA VAL A 345 18.21 -8.36 16.04
C VAL A 345 19.68 -8.23 15.63
N GLU A 346 20.55 -9.04 16.24
CA GLU A 346 21.96 -9.09 15.90
C GLU A 346 22.17 -9.45 14.42
N SER A 347 23.06 -8.73 13.74
CA SER A 347 23.37 -8.94 12.32
C SER A 347 23.85 -10.37 12.00
N SER A 348 24.46 -11.06 12.95
CA SER A 348 24.87 -12.47 12.81
C SER A 348 23.68 -13.41 12.66
N ARG A 349 22.59 -13.19 13.44
CA ARG A 349 21.34 -13.97 13.32
C ARG A 349 20.62 -13.66 12.01
N VAL A 350 20.55 -12.38 11.64
CA VAL A 350 19.98 -11.95 10.36
C VAL A 350 20.68 -12.66 9.19
N ARG A 351 22.02 -12.64 9.17
CA ARG A 351 22.80 -13.32 8.12
C ARG A 351 22.54 -14.82 8.07
N ARG A 352 22.53 -15.50 9.21
CA ARG A 352 22.26 -16.95 9.28
C ARG A 352 20.91 -17.33 8.70
N VAL A 353 19.88 -16.53 9.00
CA VAL A 353 18.53 -16.77 8.44
C VAL A 353 18.50 -16.53 6.93
N LEU A 354 19.22 -15.52 6.42
CA LEU A 354 19.35 -15.27 4.97
C LEU A 354 20.03 -16.45 4.26
N GLU A 355 21.14 -16.96 4.80
CA GLU A 355 21.88 -18.12 4.26
C GLU A 355 21.02 -19.40 4.22
N ASN A 356 20.14 -19.58 5.21
CA ASN A 356 19.22 -20.71 5.21
C ASN A 356 18.07 -20.51 4.20
N LEU A 357 17.59 -19.29 4.02
CA LEU A 357 16.54 -18.97 3.04
C LEU A 357 17.00 -19.22 1.60
N GLU A 358 18.27 -18.98 1.30
CA GLU A 358 18.90 -19.28 0.01
C GLU A 358 18.99 -20.79 -0.27
N ARG A 359 19.33 -21.59 0.75
CA ARG A 359 19.50 -23.05 0.61
C ARG A 359 18.20 -23.80 0.38
N ASP A 360 17.09 -23.27 0.85
CA ASP A 360 15.76 -23.84 0.68
C ASP A 360 15.11 -23.47 -0.67
N SER A 361 15.89 -22.89 -1.60
CA SER A 361 15.43 -22.36 -2.91
C SER A 361 15.53 -23.38 -4.04
#